data_b955daf5b97ab3af6357b581e2d81c4b
#
_entry.id   b955daf5b97ab3af6357b581e2d81c4b
#
_cell.length_a   1.000
_cell.length_b   1.000
_cell.length_c   1.000
_cell.angle_alpha   90.00
_cell.angle_beta   90.00
_cell.angle_gamma   90.00
#
_symmetry.space_group_name_H-M   'P 1'
#
loop_
_entity.id
_entity.type
_entity.pdbx_description
1 polymer ?
#
loop_
_entity_poly.entity_id
_entity_poly.type
_entity_poly.pdbx_seq_one_letter_code
_entity_poly.pdbx_strand_id
1 'polypeptide(L)'
;RDDVESRGLGDVYKRQVNAYYNPTTNEICFPAGILQYPFFDMNADDAFNYGAIGVVIGHEMTHGFDDQGRQYDKEGNLSDWWTAEDAKIFVDRAQVMVNHFDSIEVLPGLHGNGRLTLGENIADHGGLQVSYQAFKKATAANPLPVLDGLTPEQRFFLAYAGVWANDIRPEEVLNLSLIHISEPTRLDVIS
;
A
#
# COMPACT_ATOMS: atom_id res chain seq x y z
N ARG A 1 -35.01 -15.07 2.34
CA ARG A 1 -34.16 -15.41 1.16
C ARG A 1 -32.95 -14.48 1.06
N ASP A 2 -33.05 -13.23 1.56
CA ASP A 2 -31.98 -12.23 1.45
C ASP A 2 -30.79 -12.44 2.41
N ASP A 3 -30.96 -13.23 3.46
CA ASP A 3 -29.98 -13.43 4.53
C ASP A 3 -28.83 -14.42 4.17
N VAL A 4 -29.03 -15.26 3.15
CA VAL A 4 -28.03 -16.27 2.75
C VAL A 4 -27.08 -15.71 1.68
N GLU A 5 -27.57 -14.87 0.78
CA GLU A 5 -26.74 -14.23 -0.25
C GLU A 5 -25.80 -13.17 0.34
N SER A 6 -26.28 -12.40 1.34
CA SER A 6 -25.45 -11.40 2.03
C SER A 6 -24.33 -12.05 2.87
N ARG A 7 -24.58 -13.23 3.46
CA ARG A 7 -23.56 -13.99 4.19
C ARG A 7 -22.49 -14.57 3.26
N GLY A 8 -22.86 -14.99 2.05
CA GLY A 8 -21.92 -15.53 1.04
C GLY A 8 -20.94 -14.46 0.53
N LEU A 9 -21.43 -13.27 0.19
CA LEU A 9 -20.61 -12.14 -0.24
C LEU A 9 -19.69 -11.64 0.88
N GLY A 10 -20.21 -11.47 2.09
CA GLY A 10 -19.39 -11.07 3.24
C GLY A 10 -18.26 -12.05 3.58
N ASP A 11 -18.46 -13.35 3.32
CA ASP A 11 -17.45 -14.39 3.56
C ASP A 11 -16.35 -14.39 2.46
N VAL A 12 -16.67 -14.01 1.24
CA VAL A 12 -15.71 -13.86 0.15
C VAL A 12 -14.81 -12.65 0.41
N TYR A 13 -15.39 -11.51 0.79
CA TYR A 13 -14.61 -10.30 1.15
C TYR A 13 -13.67 -10.53 2.32
N LYS A 14 -14.09 -11.26 3.36
CA LYS A 14 -13.26 -11.56 4.53
C LYS A 14 -12.03 -12.41 4.22
N ARG A 15 -12.04 -13.16 3.12
CA ARG A 15 -10.95 -14.05 2.70
C ARG A 15 -9.96 -13.40 1.74
N GLN A 16 -10.24 -12.18 1.29
CA GLN A 16 -9.31 -11.49 0.42
C GLN A 16 -8.03 -11.12 1.17
N VAL A 17 -6.89 -11.43 0.55
CA VAL A 17 -5.57 -10.97 1.01
C VAL A 17 -5.35 -9.60 0.39
N ASN A 18 -6.08 -8.62 0.88
CA ASN A 18 -6.05 -7.25 0.40
C ASN A 18 -6.50 -6.27 1.49
N ALA A 19 -6.22 -4.99 1.31
CA ALA A 19 -6.77 -3.89 2.05
C ALA A 19 -7.31 -2.86 1.04
N TYR A 20 -8.12 -1.91 1.46
CA TYR A 20 -8.54 -0.82 0.60
C TYR A 20 -8.96 0.42 1.38
N TYR A 21 -8.80 1.57 0.74
CA TYR A 21 -9.39 2.84 1.14
C TYR A 21 -10.62 3.14 0.27
N ASN A 22 -11.71 3.58 0.89
CA ASN A 22 -12.89 4.05 0.18
C ASN A 22 -13.05 5.57 0.35
N PRO A 23 -12.79 6.38 -0.67
CA PRO A 23 -12.86 7.84 -0.56
C PRO A 23 -14.28 8.36 -0.33
N THR A 24 -15.31 7.63 -0.78
CA THR A 24 -16.72 8.07 -0.64
C THR A 24 -17.26 7.91 0.77
N THR A 25 -16.64 7.05 1.58
CA THR A 25 -16.99 6.85 3.00
C THR A 25 -15.88 7.29 3.94
N ASN A 26 -14.71 7.65 3.38
CA ASN A 26 -13.48 7.97 4.12
C ASN A 26 -13.09 6.87 5.12
N GLU A 27 -13.09 5.63 4.65
CA GLU A 27 -12.84 4.44 5.46
C GLU A 27 -11.69 3.61 4.88
N ILE A 28 -10.88 3.03 5.78
CA ILE A 28 -9.92 1.98 5.44
C ILE A 28 -10.47 0.63 5.91
N CYS A 29 -10.24 -0.41 5.14
CA CYS A 29 -10.72 -1.75 5.45
C CYS A 29 -9.59 -2.77 5.29
N PHE A 30 -9.48 -3.66 6.28
CA PHE A 30 -8.54 -4.77 6.31
C PHE A 30 -9.32 -6.07 6.47
N PRO A 31 -9.67 -6.76 5.37
CA PRO A 31 -10.24 -8.09 5.42
C PRO A 31 -9.35 -9.05 6.23
N ALA A 32 -9.94 -10.00 6.94
CA ALA A 32 -9.20 -10.90 7.80
C ALA A 32 -8.10 -11.72 7.06
N GLY A 33 -8.27 -11.91 5.76
CA GLY A 33 -7.32 -12.62 4.90
C GLY A 33 -5.93 -11.99 4.85
N ILE A 34 -5.80 -10.66 4.99
CA ILE A 34 -4.48 -10.01 5.00
C ILE A 34 -3.79 -10.05 6.36
N LEU A 35 -4.55 -10.32 7.45
CA LEU A 35 -4.03 -10.33 8.82
C LEU A 35 -3.33 -11.65 9.17
N GLN A 36 -2.45 -12.11 8.30
CA GLN A 36 -1.66 -13.33 8.42
C GLN A 36 -0.32 -13.16 7.70
N TYR A 37 0.59 -14.12 7.92
CA TYR A 37 1.87 -14.15 7.20
C TYR A 37 1.65 -14.13 5.67
N PRO A 38 2.43 -13.36 4.89
CA PRO A 38 3.60 -12.58 5.29
C PRO A 38 3.31 -11.15 5.77
N PHE A 39 2.07 -10.71 5.84
CA PHE A 39 1.71 -9.33 6.21
C PHE A 39 1.72 -9.10 7.72
N PHE A 40 1.23 -10.09 8.49
CA PHE A 40 1.16 -10.00 9.94
C PHE A 40 1.50 -11.34 10.61
N ASP A 41 2.31 -11.29 11.67
CA ASP A 41 2.55 -12.43 12.56
C ASP A 41 2.58 -11.93 14.02
N MET A 42 1.65 -12.41 14.83
CA MET A 42 1.55 -12.02 16.24
C MET A 42 2.76 -12.47 17.10
N ASN A 43 3.59 -13.39 16.58
CA ASN A 43 4.80 -13.88 17.25
C ASN A 43 6.08 -13.21 16.72
N ALA A 44 5.98 -12.43 15.65
CA ALA A 44 7.12 -11.68 15.11
C ALA A 44 7.39 -10.43 15.96
N ASP A 45 8.60 -9.87 15.79
CA ASP A 45 8.93 -8.61 16.44
C ASP A 45 8.25 -7.41 15.75
N ASP A 46 8.28 -6.26 16.44
CA ASP A 46 7.67 -5.04 15.92
C ASP A 46 8.28 -4.61 14.59
N ALA A 47 9.58 -4.84 14.36
CA ALA A 47 10.23 -4.47 13.11
C ALA A 47 9.58 -5.18 11.91
N PHE A 48 9.26 -6.48 12.06
CA PHE A 48 8.55 -7.24 11.05
C PHE A 48 7.14 -6.69 10.80
N ASN A 49 6.33 -6.56 11.85
CA ASN A 49 4.93 -6.17 11.70
C ASN A 49 4.76 -4.72 11.21
N TYR A 50 5.61 -3.79 11.68
CA TYR A 50 5.62 -2.43 11.16
C TYR A 50 6.11 -2.36 9.71
N GLY A 51 7.10 -3.19 9.33
CA GLY A 51 7.61 -3.26 7.96
C GLY A 51 6.65 -3.91 6.97
N ALA A 52 5.76 -4.78 7.43
CA ALA A 52 4.78 -5.49 6.63
C ALA A 52 3.39 -4.81 6.71
N ILE A 53 2.51 -5.28 7.58
CA ILE A 53 1.13 -4.76 7.68
C ILE A 53 1.11 -3.27 8.06
N GLY A 54 2.07 -2.79 8.82
CA GLY A 54 2.17 -1.38 9.19
C GLY A 54 2.32 -0.47 7.98
N VAL A 55 3.10 -0.88 6.98
CA VAL A 55 3.24 -0.13 5.72
C VAL A 55 1.93 -0.18 4.94
N VAL A 56 1.23 -1.32 4.89
CA VAL A 56 -0.07 -1.42 4.23
C VAL A 56 -1.10 -0.49 4.91
N ILE A 57 -1.12 -0.43 6.24
CA ILE A 57 -2.00 0.52 6.96
C ILE A 57 -1.70 1.96 6.56
N GLY A 58 -0.43 2.33 6.53
CA GLY A 58 -0.01 3.66 6.11
C GLY A 58 -0.32 3.96 4.64
N HIS A 59 -0.23 2.95 3.75
CA HIS A 59 -0.60 3.00 2.34
C HIS A 59 -2.09 3.35 2.18
N GLU A 60 -2.98 2.60 2.82
CA GLU A 60 -4.42 2.87 2.75
C GLU A 60 -4.79 4.26 3.32
N MET A 61 -4.15 4.67 4.41
CA MET A 61 -4.33 6.03 4.93
C MET A 61 -3.87 7.10 3.95
N THR A 62 -2.82 6.84 3.19
CA THR A 62 -2.23 7.80 2.24
C THR A 62 -3.10 7.95 0.99
N HIS A 63 -3.89 6.93 0.60
CA HIS A 63 -4.85 7.04 -0.50
C HIS A 63 -5.85 8.18 -0.33
N GLY A 64 -6.18 8.59 0.89
CA GLY A 64 -7.00 9.77 1.13
C GLY A 64 -6.36 11.08 0.65
N PHE A 65 -5.08 11.08 0.32
CA PHE A 65 -4.28 12.25 -0.07
C PHE A 65 -3.51 12.06 -1.39
N ASP A 66 -3.72 10.96 -2.10
CA ASP A 66 -3.14 10.74 -3.43
C ASP A 66 -3.81 11.63 -4.49
N ASP A 67 -3.48 11.43 -5.76
CA ASP A 67 -4.01 12.24 -6.86
C ASP A 67 -5.52 12.08 -7.08
N GLN A 68 -6.12 10.98 -6.65
CA GLN A 68 -7.55 10.72 -6.73
C GLN A 68 -8.26 11.02 -5.40
N GLY A 69 -7.75 10.46 -4.28
CA GLY A 69 -8.37 10.58 -2.97
C GLY A 69 -8.44 12.02 -2.46
N ARG A 70 -7.43 12.84 -2.76
CA ARG A 70 -7.42 14.28 -2.40
C ARG A 70 -8.59 15.08 -3.00
N GLN A 71 -9.30 14.53 -3.98
CA GLN A 71 -10.48 15.17 -4.57
C GLN A 71 -11.74 15.01 -3.75
N TYR A 72 -11.70 14.19 -2.70
CA TYR A 72 -12.80 13.98 -1.78
C TYR A 72 -12.54 14.68 -0.45
N ASP A 73 -13.59 15.29 0.11
CA ASP A 73 -13.53 15.82 1.47
C ASP A 73 -13.70 14.71 2.52
N LYS A 74 -13.56 15.06 3.79
CA LYS A 74 -13.67 14.10 4.90
C LYS A 74 -15.07 13.47 5.04
N GLU A 75 -16.10 14.06 4.45
CA GLU A 75 -17.46 13.54 4.37
C GLU A 75 -17.69 12.61 3.16
N GLY A 76 -16.67 12.42 2.31
CA GLY A 76 -16.73 11.58 1.12
C GLY A 76 -17.36 12.25 -0.11
N ASN A 77 -17.54 13.56 -0.10
CA ASN A 77 -18.03 14.29 -1.24
C ASN A 77 -16.88 14.66 -2.19
N LEU A 78 -17.12 14.57 -3.49
CA LEU A 78 -16.21 15.11 -4.49
C LEU A 78 -16.18 16.63 -4.37
N SER A 79 -15.12 17.18 -3.80
CA SER A 79 -15.01 18.59 -3.42
C SER A 79 -13.57 19.05 -3.49
N ASP A 80 -13.33 20.18 -4.17
CA ASP A 80 -12.01 20.84 -4.17
C ASP A 80 -11.83 21.66 -2.89
N TRP A 81 -11.28 21.01 -1.86
CA TRP A 81 -11.05 21.59 -0.53
C TRP A 81 -9.60 22.07 -0.31
N TRP A 82 -8.73 21.79 -1.29
CA TRP A 82 -7.35 22.24 -1.24
C TRP A 82 -7.23 23.72 -1.64
N THR A 83 -6.26 24.42 -1.06
CA THR A 83 -5.91 25.75 -1.59
C THR A 83 -5.25 25.62 -2.95
N ALA A 84 -5.36 26.64 -3.79
CA ALA A 84 -4.72 26.63 -5.11
C ALA A 84 -3.17 26.49 -4.99
N GLU A 85 -2.58 27.01 -3.93
CA GLU A 85 -1.15 26.87 -3.66
C GLU A 85 -0.79 25.43 -3.27
N ASP A 86 -1.53 24.79 -2.36
CA ASP A 86 -1.28 23.41 -1.96
C ASP A 86 -1.49 22.44 -3.14
N ALA A 87 -2.54 22.66 -3.93
CA ALA A 87 -2.80 21.88 -5.13
C ALA A 87 -1.64 21.99 -6.14
N LYS A 88 -1.10 23.19 -6.33
CA LYS A 88 0.06 23.41 -7.22
C LYS A 88 1.30 22.68 -6.68
N ILE A 89 1.61 22.83 -5.38
CA ILE A 89 2.76 22.16 -4.74
C ILE A 89 2.62 20.64 -4.87
N PHE A 90 1.42 20.10 -4.67
CA PHE A 90 1.16 18.67 -4.85
C PHE A 90 1.49 18.22 -6.28
N VAL A 91 0.97 18.92 -7.30
CA VAL A 91 1.22 18.58 -8.71
C VAL A 91 2.72 18.63 -9.04
N ASP A 92 3.43 19.67 -8.59
CA ASP A 92 4.85 19.83 -8.84
C ASP A 92 5.67 18.66 -8.21
N ARG A 93 5.32 18.25 -7.00
CA ARG A 93 5.95 17.10 -6.32
C ARG A 93 5.58 15.76 -6.95
N ALA A 94 4.32 15.57 -7.28
CA ALA A 94 3.83 14.36 -7.94
C ALA A 94 4.50 14.15 -9.30
N GLN A 95 4.81 15.23 -10.04
CA GLN A 95 5.51 15.13 -11.32
C GLN A 95 6.92 14.54 -11.18
N VAL A 96 7.61 14.78 -10.07
CA VAL A 96 8.92 14.16 -9.79
C VAL A 96 8.76 12.63 -9.71
N MET A 97 7.73 12.15 -9.02
CA MET A 97 7.42 10.73 -8.89
C MET A 97 7.03 10.12 -10.24
N VAL A 98 6.18 10.80 -11.01
CA VAL A 98 5.82 10.37 -12.37
C VAL A 98 7.07 10.17 -13.22
N ASN A 99 7.95 11.17 -13.28
CA ASN A 99 9.17 11.09 -14.08
C ASN A 99 10.11 9.96 -13.63
N HIS A 100 10.18 9.71 -12.33
CA HIS A 100 10.97 8.61 -11.79
C HIS A 100 10.44 7.26 -12.28
N PHE A 101 9.16 6.99 -12.12
CA PHE A 101 8.56 5.72 -12.53
C PHE A 101 8.50 5.55 -14.05
N ASP A 102 8.33 6.62 -14.83
CA ASP A 102 8.47 6.60 -16.30
C ASP A 102 9.87 6.20 -16.76
N SER A 103 10.91 6.46 -15.93
CA SER A 103 12.29 6.11 -16.25
C SER A 103 12.65 4.64 -15.97
N ILE A 104 11.82 3.91 -15.24
CA ILE A 104 12.08 2.51 -14.87
C ILE A 104 11.72 1.59 -16.03
N GLU A 105 12.71 0.86 -16.54
CA GLU A 105 12.48 -0.22 -17.50
C GLU A 105 12.00 -1.48 -16.74
N VAL A 106 10.74 -1.84 -16.94
CA VAL A 106 10.10 -2.98 -16.26
C VAL A 106 10.29 -4.31 -17.00
N LEU A 107 10.43 -4.25 -18.33
CA LEU A 107 10.83 -5.34 -19.22
C LEU A 107 11.70 -4.74 -20.34
N PRO A 108 12.50 -5.53 -21.05
CA PRO A 108 13.32 -5.03 -22.15
C PRO A 108 12.54 -4.19 -23.17
N GLY A 109 12.81 -2.90 -23.24
CA GLY A 109 12.13 -1.94 -24.10
C GLY A 109 10.77 -1.44 -23.59
N LEU A 110 10.30 -1.89 -22.41
CA LEU A 110 9.05 -1.44 -21.80
C LEU A 110 9.34 -0.65 -20.53
N HIS A 111 8.92 0.60 -20.51
CA HIS A 111 8.99 1.45 -19.32
C HIS A 111 7.68 1.47 -18.54
N GLY A 112 7.78 1.76 -17.27
CA GLY A 112 6.62 1.99 -16.42
C GLY A 112 5.79 3.20 -16.90
N ASN A 113 4.56 3.30 -16.42
CA ASN A 113 3.70 4.46 -16.65
C ASN A 113 3.46 5.18 -15.32
N GLY A 114 4.37 6.09 -14.97
CA GLY A 114 4.34 6.79 -13.69
C GLY A 114 3.08 7.62 -13.48
N ARG A 115 2.42 8.08 -14.56
CA ARG A 115 1.14 8.79 -14.44
C ARG A 115 0.01 7.84 -14.10
N LEU A 116 -0.04 6.66 -14.70
CA LEU A 116 -1.07 5.66 -14.46
C LEU A 116 -0.97 5.10 -13.03
N THR A 117 0.25 4.90 -12.54
CA THR A 117 0.51 4.29 -11.23
C THR A 117 0.73 5.32 -10.11
N LEU A 118 0.46 6.60 -10.36
CA LEU A 118 0.82 7.70 -9.45
C LEU A 118 0.20 7.53 -8.06
N GLY A 119 -1.08 7.20 -7.96
CA GLY A 119 -1.79 7.03 -6.71
C GLY A 119 -1.13 5.96 -5.84
N GLU A 120 -0.87 4.79 -6.41
CA GLU A 120 -0.20 3.67 -5.74
C GLU A 120 1.22 4.04 -5.29
N ASN A 121 1.98 4.72 -6.16
CA ASN A 121 3.34 5.14 -5.82
C ASN A 121 3.37 6.17 -4.68
N ILE A 122 2.38 7.08 -4.62
CA ILE A 122 2.21 8.02 -3.51
C ILE A 122 1.83 7.26 -2.24
N ALA A 123 0.89 6.32 -2.34
CA ALA A 123 0.41 5.54 -1.21
C ALA A 123 1.52 4.67 -0.61
N ASP A 124 2.31 3.99 -1.44
CA ASP A 124 3.46 3.20 -1.00
C ASP A 124 4.53 4.05 -0.32
N HIS A 125 4.90 5.17 -0.93
CA HIS A 125 5.91 6.07 -0.36
C HIS A 125 5.45 6.67 0.97
N GLY A 126 4.20 7.12 1.05
CA GLY A 126 3.58 7.64 2.27
C GLY A 126 3.47 6.58 3.35
N GLY A 127 2.99 5.39 2.98
CA GLY A 127 2.84 4.23 3.87
C GLY A 127 4.16 3.82 4.50
N LEU A 128 5.20 3.70 3.67
CA LEU A 128 6.54 3.36 4.15
C LEU A 128 7.08 4.39 5.14
N GLN A 129 6.94 5.69 4.85
CA GLN A 129 7.40 6.75 5.73
C GLN A 129 6.64 6.81 7.04
N VAL A 130 5.31 6.75 6.99
CA VAL A 130 4.44 6.82 8.18
C VAL A 130 4.71 5.63 9.09
N SER A 131 4.76 4.41 8.53
CA SER A 131 5.02 3.20 9.30
C SER A 131 6.41 3.20 9.91
N TYR A 132 7.45 3.62 9.17
CA TYR A 132 8.80 3.68 9.71
C TYR A 132 8.93 4.67 10.86
N GLN A 133 8.31 5.84 10.76
CA GLN A 133 8.30 6.80 11.87
C GLN A 133 7.52 6.28 13.08
N ALA A 134 6.39 5.62 12.87
CA ALA A 134 5.63 4.98 13.92
C ALA A 134 6.45 3.88 14.61
N PHE A 135 7.14 3.04 13.85
CA PHE A 135 8.08 2.03 14.35
C PHE A 135 9.17 2.64 15.22
N LYS A 136 9.87 3.66 14.73
CA LYS A 136 10.92 4.36 15.50
C LYS A 136 10.39 4.96 16.79
N LYS A 137 9.19 5.52 16.77
CA LYS A 137 8.54 6.10 17.95
C LYS A 137 8.13 5.02 18.95
N ALA A 138 7.55 3.91 18.49
CA ALA A 138 7.10 2.81 19.34
C ALA A 138 8.27 2.13 20.08
N THR A 139 9.41 1.95 19.38
CA THR A 139 10.59 1.25 19.93
C THR A 139 11.58 2.18 20.63
N ALA A 140 11.34 3.49 20.68
CA ALA A 140 12.29 4.45 21.27
C ALA A 140 12.57 4.20 22.75
N ALA A 141 11.54 3.83 23.53
CA ALA A 141 11.68 3.58 24.97
C ALA A 141 12.25 2.19 25.29
N ASN A 142 12.01 1.22 24.42
CA ASN A 142 12.49 -0.17 24.53
C ASN A 142 13.08 -0.60 23.17
N PRO A 143 14.34 -0.24 22.88
CA PRO A 143 14.97 -0.58 21.62
C PRO A 143 15.05 -2.07 21.39
N LEU A 144 14.69 -2.52 20.18
CA LEU A 144 14.79 -3.91 19.81
C LEU A 144 16.27 -4.34 19.64
N PRO A 145 16.61 -5.59 19.95
CA PRO A 145 17.97 -6.11 19.78
C PRO A 145 18.32 -6.31 18.30
N VAL A 146 19.60 -6.40 18.02
CA VAL A 146 20.13 -7.00 16.78
C VAL A 146 19.83 -8.50 16.83
N LEU A 147 19.22 -9.05 15.79
CA LEU A 147 18.90 -10.47 15.65
C LEU A 147 19.48 -10.99 14.33
N ASP A 148 20.18 -12.11 14.39
CA ASP A 148 20.84 -12.74 13.22
C ASP A 148 21.77 -11.78 12.42
N GLY A 149 22.39 -10.84 13.14
CA GLY A 149 23.25 -9.82 12.55
C GLY A 149 22.52 -8.63 11.91
N LEU A 150 21.18 -8.59 11.97
CA LEU A 150 20.33 -7.54 11.40
C LEU A 150 19.86 -6.56 12.48
N THR A 151 20.02 -5.28 12.20
CA THR A 151 19.41 -4.23 13.04
C THR A 151 17.89 -4.23 12.91
N PRO A 152 17.16 -3.64 13.88
CA PRO A 152 15.70 -3.52 13.76
C PRO A 152 15.25 -2.82 12.48
N GLU A 153 15.95 -1.77 12.05
CA GLU A 153 15.67 -1.05 10.82
C GLU A 153 15.88 -1.93 9.59
N GLN A 154 16.94 -2.72 9.56
CA GLN A 154 17.18 -3.66 8.46
C GLN A 154 16.06 -4.71 8.39
N ARG A 155 15.62 -5.24 9.52
CA ARG A 155 14.48 -6.18 9.55
C ARG A 155 13.18 -5.55 9.10
N PHE A 156 12.92 -4.28 9.46
CA PHE A 156 11.77 -3.52 8.97
C PHE A 156 11.75 -3.46 7.43
N PHE A 157 12.85 -3.05 6.80
CA PHE A 157 12.91 -2.94 5.34
C PHE A 157 12.92 -4.32 4.65
N LEU A 158 13.49 -5.35 5.28
CA LEU A 158 13.43 -6.71 4.76
C LEU A 158 11.99 -7.28 4.82
N ALA A 159 11.23 -6.98 5.88
CA ALA A 159 9.83 -7.36 5.96
C ALA A 159 9.01 -6.69 4.86
N TYR A 160 9.21 -5.38 4.64
CA TYR A 160 8.58 -4.66 3.53
C TYR A 160 8.91 -5.27 2.17
N ALA A 161 10.17 -5.54 1.89
CA ALA A 161 10.57 -6.20 0.65
C ALA A 161 9.97 -7.61 0.53
N GLY A 162 9.85 -8.33 1.65
CA GLY A 162 9.33 -9.69 1.69
C GLY A 162 7.85 -9.81 1.31
N VAL A 163 7.01 -8.85 1.67
CA VAL A 163 5.57 -8.87 1.28
C VAL A 163 5.36 -8.66 -0.22
N TRP A 164 6.35 -8.08 -0.91
CA TRP A 164 6.33 -7.85 -2.36
C TRP A 164 7.21 -8.82 -3.15
N ALA A 165 7.82 -9.80 -2.48
CA ALA A 165 8.67 -10.81 -3.12
C ALA A 165 7.84 -11.80 -3.93
N ASN A 166 7.54 -11.43 -5.18
CA ASN A 166 6.76 -12.24 -6.12
C ASN A 166 7.61 -12.64 -7.33
N ASP A 167 7.34 -13.83 -7.87
CA ASP A 167 7.80 -14.25 -9.20
C ASP A 167 6.68 -14.01 -10.20
N ILE A 168 6.76 -12.90 -10.94
CA ILE A 168 5.72 -12.43 -11.85
C ILE A 168 6.11 -12.78 -13.29
N ARG A 169 5.21 -13.42 -14.03
CA ARG A 169 5.44 -13.74 -15.45
C ARG A 169 5.50 -12.45 -16.29
N PRO A 170 6.33 -12.42 -17.36
CA PRO A 170 6.44 -11.24 -18.23
C PRO A 170 5.11 -10.72 -18.79
N GLU A 171 4.18 -11.63 -19.12
CA GLU A 171 2.85 -11.29 -19.61
C GLU A 171 2.04 -10.54 -18.56
N GLU A 172 2.19 -10.91 -17.29
CA GLU A 172 1.53 -10.24 -16.18
C GLU A 172 2.18 -8.89 -15.88
N VAL A 173 3.50 -8.80 -15.95
CA VAL A 173 4.21 -7.50 -15.84
C VAL A 173 3.70 -6.53 -16.92
N LEU A 174 3.49 -7.02 -18.15
CA LEU A 174 2.92 -6.22 -19.23
C LEU A 174 1.49 -5.75 -18.88
N ASN A 175 0.63 -6.64 -18.39
CA ASN A 175 -0.72 -6.31 -17.97
C ASN A 175 -0.69 -5.25 -16.87
N LEU A 176 0.10 -5.47 -15.82
CA LEU A 176 0.23 -4.56 -14.69
C LEU A 176 0.77 -3.18 -15.08
N SER A 177 1.64 -3.10 -16.09
CA SER A 177 2.15 -1.82 -16.60
C SER A 177 1.13 -1.03 -17.44
N LEU A 178 0.07 -1.69 -17.92
CA LEU A 178 -0.99 -1.10 -18.75
C LEU A 178 -2.29 -0.83 -17.99
N ILE A 179 -2.44 -1.40 -16.77
CA ILE A 179 -3.63 -1.24 -15.94
C ILE A 179 -3.28 -0.41 -14.72
N HIS A 180 -4.22 0.42 -14.29
CA HIS A 180 -4.16 1.07 -12.99
C HIS A 180 -4.24 -0.04 -11.92
N ILE A 181 -3.13 -0.27 -11.21
CA ILE A 181 -3.10 -1.27 -10.14
C ILE A 181 -3.63 -0.59 -8.89
N SER A 182 -4.92 -0.69 -8.68
CA SER A 182 -5.57 -0.33 -7.41
C SER A 182 -5.64 -1.50 -6.43
N GLU A 183 -4.88 -2.58 -6.70
CA GLU A 183 -4.87 -3.74 -5.82
C GLU A 183 -3.44 -4.27 -5.66
N PRO A 184 -3.00 -4.54 -4.42
CA PRO A 184 -1.83 -5.39 -4.21
C PRO A 184 -2.10 -6.69 -4.94
N THR A 185 -1.16 -7.09 -5.76
CA THR A 185 -1.21 -8.27 -6.63
C THR A 185 -1.92 -9.39 -5.92
N ARG A 186 -3.06 -9.77 -6.47
CA ARG A 186 -3.83 -10.94 -6.07
C ARG A 186 -2.84 -12.09 -5.96
N LEU A 187 -2.49 -12.48 -4.75
CA LEU A 187 -1.84 -13.74 -4.50
C LEU A 187 -2.87 -14.81 -4.84
N ASP A 188 -2.99 -15.13 -6.13
CA ASP A 188 -3.63 -16.36 -6.54
C ASP A 188 -2.73 -17.47 -6.00
N VAL A 189 -3.06 -17.90 -4.79
CA VAL A 189 -2.51 -19.12 -4.21
C VAL A 189 -2.93 -20.22 -5.16
N ILE A 190 -1.99 -20.63 -5.99
CA ILE A 190 -2.12 -21.84 -6.79
C ILE A 190 -2.20 -22.98 -5.78
N SER A 191 -3.40 -23.50 -5.61
CA SER A 191 -3.66 -24.78 -4.95
C SER A 191 -3.12 -25.93 -5.77
#